data_eaa26ff9b25456e5a92c86dc19e2ff01
#
_entry.id   eaa26ff9b25456e5a92c86dc19e2ff01
#
_cell.length_a   1.000
_cell.length_b   1.000
_cell.length_c   1.000
_cell.angle_alpha   90.00
_cell.angle_beta   90.00
_cell.angle_gamma   90.00
#
_symmetry.space_group_name_H-M   'P 1'
#
loop_
_entity.id
_entity.type
_entity.pdbx_description
1 polymer ?
#
loop_
_entity_poly.entity_id
_entity_poly.type
_entity_poly.pdbx_seq_one_letter_code
_entity_poly.pdbx_strand_id
1 'polypeptide(L)'
;MCIRDSFKIEDKYLKRAGLDYWPIVTLNKYSNFNEFLKSKPTKRIISFSKKNGIYLKDFKFQENDTLLFGREDSGLPGCVIDKSDFLISIFMPNLQTLSNDHKGVRSLNLSVACGIAIYEAHKQINFQNCN
;
A
#
# COMPACT_ATOMS: atom_id res chain seq x y z
N MET A 1 -1.99 -6.63 1.84
CA MET A 1 -2.31 -6.32 0.43
C MET A 1 -3.53 -7.13 0.01
N CYS A 2 -4.63 -6.49 -0.34
CA CYS A 2 -5.82 -7.19 -0.81
C CYS A 2 -5.71 -7.37 -2.33
N ILE A 3 -5.17 -8.49 -2.77
CA ILE A 3 -5.13 -8.87 -4.18
C ILE A 3 -6.34 -9.75 -4.44
N ARG A 4 -7.30 -9.25 -5.20
CA ARG A 4 -8.44 -10.02 -5.65
C ARG A 4 -8.26 -10.39 -7.12
N ASP A 5 -8.13 -11.71 -7.35
CA ASP A 5 -8.48 -12.48 -8.54
C ASP A 5 -7.83 -12.26 -9.91
N SER A 6 -6.93 -11.32 -10.13
CA SER A 6 -6.29 -11.18 -11.45
C SER A 6 -4.84 -11.66 -11.52
N PHE A 7 -4.22 -11.94 -10.39
CA PHE A 7 -2.84 -12.39 -10.33
C PHE A 7 -2.75 -13.84 -9.86
N LYS A 8 -2.35 -14.74 -10.75
CA LYS A 8 -2.05 -16.12 -10.38
C LYS A 8 -0.68 -16.17 -9.71
N ILE A 9 -0.68 -16.39 -8.39
CA ILE A 9 0.54 -16.58 -7.58
C ILE A 9 1.01 -18.03 -7.76
N GLU A 10 1.35 -18.40 -8.98
CA GLU A 10 1.98 -19.68 -9.29
C GLU A 10 3.44 -19.46 -9.58
N ASP A 11 4.32 -20.28 -9.04
CA ASP A 11 5.79 -20.18 -9.18
C ASP A 11 6.27 -19.92 -10.62
N LYS A 12 5.57 -20.47 -11.60
CA LYS A 12 5.87 -20.31 -13.02
C LYS A 12 5.78 -18.85 -13.50
N TYR A 13 4.81 -18.10 -13.01
CA TYR A 13 4.60 -16.70 -13.40
C TYR A 13 5.54 -15.76 -12.63
N LEU A 14 5.83 -16.10 -11.38
CA LEU A 14 6.73 -15.34 -10.53
C LEU A 14 8.18 -15.43 -10.99
N LYS A 15 8.64 -16.63 -11.35
CA LYS A 15 9.97 -16.85 -11.94
C LYS A 15 10.15 -16.12 -13.28
N ARG A 16 9.09 -16.05 -14.08
CA ARG A 16 9.09 -15.32 -15.36
C ARG A 16 9.22 -13.81 -15.16
N ALA A 17 8.76 -13.28 -14.03
CA ALA A 17 8.89 -11.88 -13.67
C ALA A 17 10.25 -11.53 -13.00
N GLY A 18 11.20 -12.48 -12.94
CA GLY A 18 12.52 -12.27 -12.33
C GLY A 18 12.48 -12.15 -10.80
N LEU A 19 11.44 -12.70 -10.16
CA LEU A 19 11.26 -12.66 -8.70
C LEU A 19 11.92 -13.88 -8.04
N ASP A 20 13.23 -13.96 -8.09
CA ASP A 20 14.05 -15.01 -7.48
C ASP A 20 14.07 -14.93 -5.93
N TYR A 21 13.78 -13.77 -5.36
CA TYR A 21 13.64 -13.56 -3.91
C TYR A 21 12.28 -13.98 -3.33
N TRP A 22 11.33 -14.42 -4.16
CA TRP A 22 9.99 -14.82 -3.72
C TRP A 22 9.95 -15.88 -2.60
N PRO A 23 10.85 -16.89 -2.57
CA PRO A 23 10.87 -17.89 -1.49
C PRO A 23 11.11 -17.31 -0.10
N ILE A 24 11.71 -16.13 0.01
CA ILE A 24 11.99 -15.47 1.30
C ILE A 24 10.84 -14.58 1.78
N VAL A 25 9.81 -14.38 0.94
CA VAL A 25 8.64 -13.58 1.30
C VAL A 25 7.59 -14.44 2.01
N THR A 26 7.23 -14.06 3.24
CA THR A 26 6.12 -14.70 3.95
C THR A 26 4.78 -14.21 3.39
N LEU A 27 4.08 -15.10 2.69
CA LEU A 27 2.76 -14.82 2.11
C LEU A 27 1.65 -15.50 2.90
N ASN A 28 0.72 -14.70 3.42
CA ASN A 28 -0.50 -15.19 4.04
C ASN A 28 -1.72 -14.78 3.20
N LYS A 29 -2.67 -15.67 3.01
CA LYS A 29 -3.93 -15.42 2.29
C LYS A 29 -5.09 -15.44 3.28
N TYR A 30 -6.00 -14.50 3.13
CA TYR A 30 -7.22 -14.38 3.93
C TYR A 30 -8.42 -14.24 3.00
N SER A 31 -9.53 -14.89 3.34
CA SER A 31 -10.75 -14.84 2.54
C SER A 31 -11.43 -13.46 2.59
N ASN A 32 -11.22 -12.73 3.68
CA ASN A 32 -11.76 -11.40 3.87
C ASN A 32 -10.98 -10.60 4.93
N PHE A 33 -11.26 -9.31 5.01
CA PHE A 33 -10.58 -8.40 5.91
C PHE A 33 -10.82 -8.72 7.40
N ASN A 34 -12.00 -9.22 7.76
CA ASN A 34 -12.27 -9.59 9.15
C ASN A 34 -11.45 -10.80 9.60
N GLU A 35 -11.20 -11.75 8.73
CA GLU A 35 -10.31 -12.88 8.99
C GLU A 35 -8.87 -12.39 9.20
N PHE A 36 -8.40 -11.48 8.36
CA PHE A 36 -7.11 -10.83 8.55
C PHE A 36 -7.02 -10.15 9.94
N LEU A 37 -8.01 -9.36 10.33
CA LEU A 37 -8.02 -8.67 11.63
C LEU A 37 -7.96 -9.63 12.81
N LYS A 38 -8.61 -10.80 12.71
CA LYS A 38 -8.58 -11.84 13.75
C LYS A 38 -7.22 -12.55 13.85
N SER A 39 -6.50 -12.64 12.76
CA SER A 39 -5.27 -13.44 12.67
C SER A 39 -4.01 -12.69 13.12
N LYS A 40 -4.04 -11.37 13.13
CA LYS A 40 -2.86 -10.55 13.48
C LYS A 40 -3.20 -9.45 14.47
N PRO A 41 -2.48 -9.41 15.61
CA PRO A 41 -2.45 -8.24 16.47
C PRO A 41 -1.58 -7.17 15.78
N THR A 42 -2.14 -6.40 14.88
CA THR A 42 -1.48 -5.21 14.34
C THR A 42 -1.61 -4.08 15.34
N LYS A 43 -0.51 -3.37 15.61
CA LYS A 43 -0.58 -2.19 16.47
C LYS A 43 -1.38 -1.07 15.80
N ARG A 44 -1.08 -0.80 14.53
CA ARG A 44 -1.74 0.24 13.75
C ARG A 44 -1.97 -0.22 12.31
N ILE A 45 -3.11 0.12 11.77
CA ILE A 45 -3.47 -0.11 10.37
C ILE A 45 -3.43 1.23 9.63
N ILE A 46 -2.53 1.33 8.68
CA ILE A 46 -2.28 2.52 7.87
C ILE A 46 -2.80 2.26 6.46
N SER A 47 -3.95 2.84 6.14
CA SER A 47 -4.56 2.72 4.81
C SER A 47 -4.06 3.78 3.85
N PHE A 48 -3.83 3.38 2.62
CA PHE A 48 -3.41 4.28 1.55
C PHE A 48 -4.56 4.60 0.60
N SER A 49 -4.76 5.88 0.34
CA SER A 49 -5.76 6.39 -0.60
C SER A 49 -5.16 7.46 -1.50
N LYS A 50 -5.71 7.59 -2.71
CA LYS A 50 -5.34 8.67 -3.64
C LYS A 50 -5.89 10.03 -3.25
N LYS A 51 -6.93 10.06 -2.41
CA LYS A 51 -7.63 11.26 -1.98
C LYS A 51 -7.83 11.21 -0.47
N ASN A 52 -7.75 12.38 0.14
CA ASN A 52 -7.97 12.58 1.56
C ASN A 52 -6.97 11.79 2.43
N GLY A 53 -6.58 12.35 3.52
CA GLY A 53 -5.63 11.73 4.44
C GLY A 53 -4.40 12.60 4.65
N ILE A 54 -3.56 12.16 5.57
CA ILE A 54 -2.28 12.80 5.89
C ILE A 54 -1.31 12.55 4.73
N TYR A 55 -0.57 13.56 4.31
CA TYR A 55 0.47 13.32 3.31
C TYR A 55 1.59 12.45 3.86
N LEU A 56 2.06 11.51 3.03
CA LEU A 56 3.12 10.58 3.37
C LEU A 56 4.35 11.25 4.01
N LYS A 57 4.73 12.42 3.52
CA LYS A 57 5.87 13.21 4.03
C LYS A 57 5.69 13.69 5.47
N ASP A 58 4.45 13.87 5.92
CA ASP A 58 4.10 14.40 7.22
C ASP A 58 3.74 13.31 8.24
N PHE A 59 3.70 12.05 7.78
CA PHE A 59 3.36 10.90 8.62
C PHE A 59 4.60 10.25 9.24
N LYS A 60 4.45 9.78 10.48
CA LYS A 60 5.49 9.08 11.23
C LYS A 60 5.15 7.61 11.39
N PHE A 61 5.90 6.77 10.69
CA PHE A 61 5.80 5.31 10.79
C PHE A 61 6.43 4.78 12.08
N GLN A 62 5.92 3.64 12.52
CA GLN A 62 6.41 2.91 13.68
C GLN A 62 6.62 1.43 13.32
N GLU A 63 7.44 0.74 14.10
CA GLU A 63 7.59 -0.70 13.97
C GLU A 63 6.25 -1.43 14.16
N ASN A 64 6.03 -2.43 13.34
CA ASN A 64 4.80 -3.23 13.29
C ASN A 64 3.56 -2.48 12.75
N ASP A 65 3.72 -1.33 12.09
CA ASP A 65 2.66 -0.75 11.29
C ASP A 65 2.27 -1.68 10.14
N THR A 66 0.98 -1.85 9.92
CA THR A 66 0.46 -2.58 8.76
C THR A 66 0.06 -1.59 7.68
N LEU A 67 0.70 -1.66 6.52
CA LEU A 67 0.38 -0.84 5.37
C LEU A 67 -0.68 -1.53 4.52
N LEU A 68 -1.82 -0.88 4.33
CA LEU A 68 -2.96 -1.44 3.63
C LEU A 68 -3.22 -0.69 2.32
N PHE A 69 -3.21 -1.43 1.23
CA PHE A 69 -3.45 -0.91 -0.11
C PHE A 69 -4.69 -1.54 -0.71
N GLY A 70 -5.44 -0.74 -1.45
CA GLY A 70 -6.62 -1.19 -2.16
C GLY A 70 -6.32 -1.74 -3.54
N ARG A 71 -7.38 -2.09 -4.24
CA ARG A 71 -7.32 -2.49 -5.64
C ARG A 71 -6.93 -1.31 -6.53
N GLU A 72 -6.32 -1.60 -7.67
CA GLU A 72 -5.88 -0.60 -8.63
C GLU A 72 -7.05 0.18 -9.26
N ASP A 73 -8.16 -0.49 -9.46
CA ASP A 73 -9.38 0.06 -10.08
C ASP A 73 -10.30 0.81 -9.10
N SER A 74 -10.52 0.24 -7.91
CA SER A 74 -11.55 0.68 -6.96
C SER A 74 -11.01 1.18 -5.61
N GLY A 75 -9.72 0.97 -5.34
CA GLY A 75 -9.10 1.35 -4.07
C GLY A 75 -9.55 0.44 -2.91
N LEU A 76 -9.54 0.98 -1.70
CA LEU A 76 -10.02 0.32 -0.50
C LEU A 76 -11.52 0.58 -0.31
N PRO A 77 -12.31 -0.45 0.08
CA PRO A 77 -13.70 -0.25 0.50
C PRO A 77 -13.79 0.68 1.72
N GLY A 78 -14.86 1.50 1.78
CA GLY A 78 -15.07 2.44 2.88
C GLY A 78 -15.05 1.76 4.26
N CYS A 79 -15.71 0.61 4.39
CA CYS A 79 -15.74 -0.16 5.64
C CYS A 79 -14.36 -0.67 6.10
N VAL A 80 -13.36 -0.74 5.20
CA VAL A 80 -11.98 -1.06 5.53
C VAL A 80 -11.25 0.20 5.99
N ILE A 81 -11.48 1.32 5.32
CA ILE A 81 -10.92 2.62 5.70
C ILE A 81 -11.39 3.02 7.09
N ASP A 82 -12.67 2.81 7.41
CA ASP A 82 -13.27 3.13 8.72
C ASP A 82 -12.64 2.34 9.88
N LYS A 83 -12.04 1.18 9.59
CA LYS A 83 -11.33 0.34 10.57
C LYS A 83 -9.82 0.61 10.61
N SER A 84 -9.34 1.57 9.85
CA SER A 84 -7.93 1.95 9.82
C SER A 84 -7.67 3.05 10.84
N ASP A 85 -6.51 2.99 11.48
CA ASP A 85 -6.09 4.02 12.43
C ASP A 85 -5.70 5.33 11.74
N PHE A 86 -5.13 5.21 10.53
CA PHE A 86 -4.71 6.36 9.73
C PHE A 86 -4.99 6.15 8.24
N LEU A 87 -5.31 7.24 7.58
CA LEU A 87 -5.43 7.33 6.14
C LEU A 87 -4.32 8.21 5.59
N ILE A 88 -3.51 7.67 4.68
CA ILE A 88 -2.34 8.33 4.10
C ILE A 88 -2.54 8.53 2.60
N SER A 89 -2.03 9.63 2.09
CA SER A 89 -1.97 9.88 0.65
C SER A 89 -0.54 10.19 0.21
N ILE A 90 -0.17 9.67 -0.97
CA ILE A 90 1.07 10.04 -1.65
C ILE A 90 0.77 11.27 -2.48
N PHE A 91 1.53 12.34 -2.27
CA PHE A 91 1.37 13.57 -3.03
C PHE A 91 1.61 13.30 -4.53
N MET A 92 0.65 13.71 -5.34
CA MET A 92 0.76 13.71 -6.80
C MET A 92 0.51 15.12 -7.29
N PRO A 93 1.47 15.74 -8.00
CA PRO A 93 1.25 17.06 -8.56
C PRO A 93 0.09 17.01 -9.56
N ASN A 94 -0.82 17.95 -9.44
CA ASN A 94 -1.96 18.07 -10.34
C ASN A 94 -1.45 18.60 -11.68
N LEU A 95 -1.31 17.74 -12.67
CA LEU A 95 -0.92 18.12 -14.03
C LEU A 95 -2.05 18.86 -14.79
N GLN A 96 -3.17 19.15 -14.14
CA GLN A 96 -4.31 19.86 -14.74
C GLN A 96 -3.99 21.29 -15.20
N THR A 97 -2.85 21.85 -14.81
CA THR A 97 -2.44 23.20 -15.21
C THR A 97 -1.73 23.27 -16.57
N LEU A 98 -1.42 22.15 -17.21
CA LEU A 98 -0.56 22.14 -18.39
C LEU A 98 -1.27 21.93 -19.73
N SER A 99 -2.54 21.55 -19.76
CA SER A 99 -3.32 21.51 -21.01
C SER A 99 -4.82 21.30 -20.75
N ASN A 100 -5.64 22.03 -21.49
CA ASN A 100 -7.12 21.97 -21.43
C ASN A 100 -7.71 20.62 -21.87
N ASP A 101 -6.91 19.64 -22.29
CA ASP A 101 -7.40 18.43 -22.96
C ASP A 101 -6.93 17.10 -22.33
N HIS A 102 -6.10 17.10 -21.30
CA HIS A 102 -5.63 15.86 -20.71
C HIS A 102 -6.11 15.67 -19.27
N LYS A 103 -6.96 14.66 -19.09
CA LYS A 103 -7.29 14.10 -17.78
C LYS A 103 -5.98 13.70 -17.10
N GLY A 104 -5.54 14.46 -16.10
CA GLY A 104 -4.30 14.21 -15.36
C GLY A 104 -4.22 12.78 -14.83
N VAL A 105 -3.04 12.35 -14.42
CA VAL A 105 -2.79 11.03 -13.82
C VAL A 105 -3.76 10.81 -12.66
N ARG A 106 -4.64 9.81 -12.77
CA ARG A 106 -5.70 9.55 -11.78
C ARG A 106 -5.17 8.90 -10.50
N SER A 107 -4.10 8.14 -10.61
CA SER A 107 -3.49 7.41 -9.50
C SER A 107 -2.11 6.89 -9.91
N LEU A 108 -1.25 6.65 -8.94
CA LEU A 108 -0.04 5.86 -9.14
C LEU A 108 -0.41 4.39 -9.40
N ASN A 109 0.44 3.71 -10.17
CA ASN A 109 0.41 2.26 -10.23
C ASN A 109 0.58 1.68 -8.81
N LEU A 110 -0.15 0.62 -8.50
CA LEU A 110 -0.19 0.05 -7.16
C LEU A 110 1.19 -0.39 -6.66
N SER A 111 1.99 -1.03 -7.50
CA SER A 111 3.34 -1.48 -7.13
C SER A 111 4.28 -0.32 -6.83
N VAL A 112 4.16 0.78 -7.59
CA VAL A 112 4.91 2.01 -7.34
C VAL A 112 4.49 2.64 -6.01
N ALA A 113 3.20 2.76 -5.75
CA ALA A 113 2.69 3.29 -4.49
C ALA A 113 3.15 2.44 -3.29
N CYS A 114 3.11 1.11 -3.39
CA CYS A 114 3.63 0.21 -2.38
C CYS A 114 5.14 0.42 -2.15
N GLY A 115 5.93 0.50 -3.22
CA GLY A 115 7.38 0.71 -3.13
C GLY A 115 7.73 2.03 -2.45
N ILE A 116 7.07 3.13 -2.80
CA ILE A 116 7.27 4.45 -2.16
C ILE A 116 6.94 4.40 -0.67
N ALA A 117 5.80 3.82 -0.31
CA ALA A 117 5.35 3.75 1.08
C ALA A 117 6.26 2.86 1.94
N ILE A 118 6.66 1.69 1.42
CA ILE A 118 7.56 0.76 2.11
C ILE A 118 8.94 1.40 2.29
N TYR A 119 9.47 2.04 1.25
CA TYR A 119 10.76 2.72 1.33
C TYR A 119 10.76 3.81 2.40
N GLU A 120 9.71 4.66 2.42
CA GLU A 120 9.61 5.75 3.39
C GLU A 120 9.47 5.20 4.83
N ALA A 121 8.62 4.18 5.02
CA ALA A 121 8.46 3.53 6.33
C ALA A 121 9.79 2.91 6.81
N HIS A 122 10.45 2.16 5.95
CA HIS A 122 11.73 1.52 6.26
C HIS A 122 12.83 2.54 6.58
N LYS A 123 12.90 3.62 5.79
CA LYS A 123 13.83 4.72 6.02
C LYS A 123 13.61 5.34 7.41
N GLN A 124 12.38 5.69 7.75
CA GLN A 124 12.07 6.32 9.03
C GLN A 124 12.40 5.42 10.21
N ILE A 125 12.06 4.13 10.15
CA ILE A 125 12.27 3.18 11.24
C ILE A 125 13.77 2.93 11.45
N ASN A 126 14.54 2.70 10.39
CA ASN A 126 15.96 2.41 10.52
C ASN A 126 16.81 3.63 10.90
N PHE A 127 16.47 4.81 10.42
CA PHE A 127 17.19 6.03 10.84
C PHE A 127 16.89 6.43 12.29
N GLN A 128 15.75 6.04 12.86
CA GLN A 128 15.47 6.23 14.29
C GLN A 128 16.33 5.32 15.17
N ASN A 129 16.72 4.16 14.68
CA ASN A 129 17.54 3.20 15.41
C ASN A 129 19.06 3.46 15.31
N CYS A 130 19.49 4.46 14.52
CA CYS A 130 20.90 4.83 14.33
C CYS A 130 21.32 6.06 15.19
N ASN A 131 20.45 6.59 16.01
CA ASN A 131 20.70 7.64 17.00
C ASN A 131 20.47 7.06 18.41
#